data_a187f8fdb2f30d975298d37f5918c285
#
_entry.id   a187f8fdb2f30d975298d37f5918c285
#
_cell.length_a   1.000
_cell.length_b   1.000
_cell.length_c   1.000
_cell.angle_alpha   90.00
_cell.angle_beta   90.00
_cell.angle_gamma   90.00
#
_symmetry.space_group_name_H-M   'P 1'
#
loop_
_entity.id
_entity.type
_entity.pdbx_description
1 polymer ?
#
loop_
_entity_poly.entity_id
_entity_poly.type
_entity_poly.pdbx_seq_one_letter_code
_entity_poly.pdbx_strand_id
1 'polypeptide(L)'
;YVILKDGVPVAEEEFGLPDGKPGEHRTIHIPYLRHLTEDADYHINLEVKLKHDCVWAKAGHVVATEQFLLRERKQKTEVPELSASLQVVEERQYIRFRAPGTEISFDSKTGMMIGLRYDGQNMIHGQQGPALNWYRSISNDPREWIQPVVALRGFDWKLAEDGKSASVQSQIEVKVGQVN
;
A
#
# COMPACT_ATOMS: atom_id res chain seq x y z
N TYR A 1 -20.08 -13.46 -6.96
CA TYR A 1 -18.92 -13.29 -6.11
C TYR A 1 -17.71 -14.01 -6.69
N VAL A 2 -16.52 -13.51 -6.34
CA VAL A 2 -15.25 -14.13 -6.71
C VAL A 2 -14.46 -14.40 -5.43
N ILE A 3 -13.99 -15.64 -5.25
CA ILE A 3 -13.08 -16.00 -4.16
C ILE A 3 -11.65 -15.89 -4.69
N LEU A 4 -10.84 -15.11 -3.98
CA LEU A 4 -9.42 -14.95 -4.28
C LEU A 4 -8.59 -15.72 -3.24
N LYS A 5 -7.55 -16.43 -3.71
CA LYS A 5 -6.49 -17.03 -2.90
C LYS A 5 -5.19 -16.32 -3.25
N ASP A 6 -4.53 -15.67 -2.31
CA ASP A 6 -3.31 -14.87 -2.53
C ASP A 6 -3.44 -13.90 -3.74
N GLY A 7 -4.62 -13.29 -3.89
CA GLY A 7 -4.94 -12.37 -4.97
C GLY A 7 -5.36 -13.04 -6.31
N VAL A 8 -5.30 -14.37 -6.42
CA VAL A 8 -5.66 -15.10 -7.64
C VAL A 8 -7.08 -15.66 -7.50
N PRO A 9 -7.98 -15.48 -8.50
CA PRO A 9 -9.30 -16.07 -8.51
C PRO A 9 -9.25 -17.60 -8.47
N VAL A 10 -9.98 -18.22 -7.53
CA VAL A 10 -10.10 -19.67 -7.39
C VAL A 10 -11.54 -20.17 -7.53
N ALA A 11 -12.52 -19.28 -7.39
CA ALA A 11 -13.93 -19.58 -7.66
C ALA A 11 -14.66 -18.29 -8.06
N GLU A 12 -15.61 -18.43 -8.97
CA GLU A 12 -16.53 -17.37 -9.38
C GLU A 12 -17.92 -17.96 -9.51
N GLU A 13 -18.92 -17.35 -8.89
CA GLU A 13 -20.31 -17.81 -8.97
C GLU A 13 -21.26 -16.62 -8.97
N GLU A 14 -22.38 -16.80 -9.66
CA GLU A 14 -23.48 -15.85 -9.68
C GLU A 14 -24.69 -16.39 -8.93
N PHE A 15 -25.40 -15.53 -8.23
CA PHE A 15 -26.66 -15.84 -7.59
C PHE A 15 -27.63 -14.65 -7.68
N GLY A 16 -28.92 -14.97 -7.68
CA GLY A 16 -29.96 -13.94 -7.71
C GLY A 16 -30.13 -13.28 -6.34
N LEU A 17 -30.22 -11.95 -6.33
CA LEU A 17 -30.61 -11.23 -5.14
C LEU A 17 -32.13 -11.43 -4.87
N PRO A 18 -32.54 -11.62 -3.60
CA PRO A 18 -33.96 -11.63 -3.26
C PRO A 18 -34.57 -10.24 -3.49
N ASP A 19 -35.83 -10.24 -3.89
CA ASP A 19 -36.58 -9.00 -4.01
C ASP A 19 -36.65 -8.25 -2.67
N GLY A 20 -36.54 -6.94 -2.70
CA GLY A 20 -36.58 -6.09 -1.53
C GLY A 20 -37.09 -4.70 -1.86
N LYS A 21 -37.75 -4.05 -0.91
CA LYS A 21 -38.11 -2.65 -1.01
C LYS A 21 -36.97 -1.75 -0.55
N PRO A 22 -36.91 -0.49 -1.00
CA PRO A 22 -35.94 0.47 -0.47
C PRO A 22 -35.95 0.51 1.05
N GLY A 23 -34.75 0.42 1.67
CA GLY A 23 -34.59 0.41 3.12
C GLY A 23 -34.77 -0.96 3.79
N GLU A 24 -35.12 -2.01 3.06
CA GLU A 24 -35.17 -3.36 3.61
C GLU A 24 -33.77 -4.01 3.62
N HIS A 25 -33.54 -4.84 4.66
CA HIS A 25 -32.32 -5.64 4.79
C HIS A 25 -32.63 -7.10 4.48
N ARG A 26 -31.71 -7.76 3.78
CA ARG A 26 -31.77 -9.19 3.46
C ARG A 26 -30.43 -9.85 3.80
N THR A 27 -30.50 -11.04 4.39
CA THR A 27 -29.30 -11.85 4.65
C THR A 27 -29.15 -12.88 3.53
N ILE A 28 -27.94 -12.97 2.98
CA ILE A 28 -27.56 -13.92 1.96
C ILE A 28 -26.47 -14.80 2.52
N HIS A 29 -26.60 -16.11 2.33
CA HIS A 29 -25.59 -17.08 2.75
C HIS A 29 -24.77 -17.53 1.54
N ILE A 30 -23.48 -17.24 1.56
CA ILE A 30 -22.54 -17.64 0.52
C ILE A 30 -21.73 -18.84 1.02
N PRO A 31 -21.73 -19.98 0.33
CA PRO A 31 -21.04 -21.20 0.80
C PRO A 31 -19.53 -21.15 0.48
N TYR A 32 -18.84 -20.12 0.90
CA TYR A 32 -17.43 -19.87 0.58
C TYR A 32 -16.45 -20.83 1.28
N LEU A 33 -16.83 -21.43 2.41
CA LEU A 33 -15.93 -22.26 3.21
C LEU A 33 -15.30 -23.44 2.44
N ARG A 34 -16.02 -23.97 1.44
CA ARG A 34 -15.55 -25.07 0.58
C ARG A 34 -14.31 -24.71 -0.25
N HIS A 35 -14.06 -23.41 -0.45
CA HIS A 35 -12.93 -22.92 -1.24
C HIS A 35 -11.68 -22.63 -0.40
N LEU A 36 -11.79 -22.64 0.94
CA LEU A 36 -10.68 -22.35 1.84
C LEU A 36 -9.89 -23.62 2.18
N THR A 37 -9.18 -24.17 1.20
CA THR A 37 -8.56 -25.50 1.29
C THR A 37 -7.13 -25.49 1.85
N GLU A 38 -6.42 -24.37 1.77
CA GLU A 38 -5.01 -24.27 2.11
C GLU A 38 -4.75 -23.13 3.09
N ASP A 39 -3.54 -23.07 3.67
CA ASP A 39 -3.11 -21.95 4.51
C ASP A 39 -2.63 -20.80 3.63
N ALA A 40 -3.55 -19.91 3.27
CA ALA A 40 -3.35 -18.80 2.36
C ALA A 40 -4.24 -17.62 2.76
N ASP A 41 -3.99 -16.46 2.18
CA ASP A 41 -4.88 -15.30 2.31
C ASP A 41 -6.06 -15.45 1.35
N TYR A 42 -7.27 -15.49 1.91
CA TYR A 42 -8.50 -15.58 1.12
C TYR A 42 -9.35 -14.34 1.28
N HIS A 43 -9.77 -13.82 0.15
CA HIS A 43 -10.72 -12.71 0.05
C HIS A 43 -11.94 -13.11 -0.77
N ILE A 44 -13.06 -12.49 -0.49
CA ILE A 44 -14.24 -12.52 -1.34
C ILE A 44 -14.50 -11.14 -1.92
N ASN A 45 -14.60 -11.06 -3.23
CA ASN A 45 -15.10 -9.89 -3.92
C ASN A 45 -16.58 -10.11 -4.22
N LEU A 46 -17.41 -9.16 -3.84
CA LEU A 46 -18.82 -9.12 -4.18
C LEU A 46 -19.04 -8.06 -5.25
N GLU A 47 -19.79 -8.39 -6.28
CA GLU A 47 -20.22 -7.47 -7.31
C GLU A 47 -21.73 -7.55 -7.47
N VAL A 48 -22.39 -6.40 -7.42
CA VAL A 48 -23.81 -6.28 -7.76
C VAL A 48 -23.90 -5.74 -9.17
N LYS A 49 -24.56 -6.51 -10.06
CA LYS A 49 -24.66 -6.19 -11.49
C LYS A 49 -26.11 -5.92 -11.88
N LEU A 50 -26.30 -5.03 -12.84
CA LEU A 50 -27.62 -4.83 -13.45
C LEU A 50 -28.07 -6.08 -14.18
N LYS A 51 -29.28 -6.55 -13.88
CA LYS A 51 -29.89 -7.71 -14.52
C LYS A 51 -30.41 -7.39 -15.94
N HIS A 52 -30.85 -6.16 -16.16
CA HIS A 52 -31.44 -5.70 -17.41
C HIS A 52 -30.86 -4.36 -17.84
N ASP A 53 -30.95 -4.07 -19.12
CA ASP A 53 -30.62 -2.76 -19.66
C ASP A 53 -31.48 -1.67 -18.99
N CYS A 54 -30.87 -0.54 -18.71
CA CYS A 54 -31.54 0.66 -18.24
C CYS A 54 -31.08 1.88 -19.07
N VAL A 55 -31.63 3.06 -18.80
CA VAL A 55 -31.39 4.28 -19.59
C VAL A 55 -29.88 4.66 -19.62
N TRP A 56 -29.16 4.41 -18.55
CA TRP A 56 -27.79 4.87 -18.39
C TRP A 56 -26.73 3.75 -18.47
N ALA A 57 -27.12 2.45 -18.42
CA ALA A 57 -26.17 1.33 -18.49
C ALA A 57 -26.83 0.06 -19.06
N LYS A 58 -25.97 -0.83 -19.57
CA LYS A 58 -26.37 -2.15 -20.06
C LYS A 58 -26.42 -3.19 -18.94
N ALA A 59 -27.15 -4.28 -19.15
CA ALA A 59 -27.09 -5.47 -18.32
C ALA A 59 -25.64 -5.92 -18.10
N GLY A 60 -25.32 -6.38 -16.90
CA GLY A 60 -23.96 -6.73 -16.51
C GLY A 60 -23.12 -5.56 -15.97
N HIS A 61 -23.61 -4.31 -16.06
CA HIS A 61 -22.92 -3.17 -15.46
C HIS A 61 -22.85 -3.33 -13.95
N VAL A 62 -21.65 -3.19 -13.37
CA VAL A 62 -21.41 -3.29 -11.93
C VAL A 62 -21.85 -2.00 -11.25
N VAL A 63 -22.81 -2.08 -10.33
CA VAL A 63 -23.34 -0.95 -9.59
C VAL A 63 -22.80 -0.82 -8.18
N ALA A 64 -22.27 -1.90 -7.63
CA ALA A 64 -21.61 -1.90 -6.32
C ALA A 64 -20.58 -3.01 -6.25
N THR A 65 -19.51 -2.75 -5.52
CA THR A 65 -18.44 -3.73 -5.23
C THR A 65 -18.09 -3.67 -3.76
N GLU A 66 -17.73 -4.81 -3.18
CA GLU A 66 -17.20 -4.90 -1.83
C GLU A 66 -16.21 -6.05 -1.74
N GLN A 67 -15.20 -5.93 -0.87
CA GLN A 67 -14.23 -6.98 -0.61
C GLN A 67 -14.14 -7.27 0.89
N PHE A 68 -14.15 -8.56 1.24
CA PHE A 68 -13.97 -8.99 2.62
C PHE A 68 -12.84 -10.00 2.73
N LEU A 69 -12.07 -9.90 3.80
CA LEU A 69 -11.10 -10.91 4.19
C LEU A 69 -11.87 -12.10 4.81
N LEU A 70 -11.69 -13.29 4.24
CA LEU A 70 -12.29 -14.53 4.73
C LEU A 70 -11.37 -15.30 5.67
N ARG A 71 -10.09 -15.34 5.32
CA ARG A 71 -9.05 -15.99 6.13
C ARG A 71 -7.70 -15.37 5.85
N GLU A 72 -6.96 -15.09 6.89
CA GLU A 72 -5.56 -14.68 6.83
C GLU A 72 -4.65 -15.91 6.97
N ARG A 73 -3.56 -15.94 6.23
CA ARG A 73 -2.51 -16.96 6.33
C ARG A 73 -1.95 -16.99 7.76
N LYS A 74 -1.91 -18.17 8.35
CA LYS A 74 -1.37 -18.37 9.70
C LYS A 74 0.16 -18.39 9.73
N GLN A 75 0.76 -18.99 8.70
CA GLN A 75 2.20 -19.05 8.56
C GLN A 75 2.73 -17.76 7.95
N LYS A 76 3.40 -16.95 8.75
CA LYS A 76 4.16 -15.81 8.21
C LYS A 76 5.26 -16.38 7.32
N THR A 77 5.39 -15.82 6.12
CA THR A 77 6.55 -16.10 5.26
C THR A 77 7.82 -15.81 6.06
N GLU A 78 8.65 -16.81 6.28
CA GLU A 78 9.93 -16.60 6.92
C GLU A 78 10.71 -15.59 6.07
N VAL A 79 11.08 -14.47 6.68
CA VAL A 79 11.96 -13.52 6.02
C VAL A 79 13.32 -14.24 5.91
N PRO A 80 13.85 -14.41 4.70
CA PRO A 80 15.15 -15.08 4.53
C PRO A 80 16.18 -14.44 5.46
N GLU A 81 16.89 -15.23 6.23
CA GLU A 81 18.01 -14.70 7.01
C GLU A 81 19.00 -14.04 6.06
N LEU A 82 19.17 -12.73 6.25
CA LEU A 82 20.20 -12.00 5.52
C LEU A 82 21.58 -12.54 5.94
N SER A 83 22.25 -13.17 5.00
CA SER A 83 23.57 -13.78 5.23
C SER A 83 24.71 -12.74 5.25
N ALA A 84 24.46 -11.52 4.82
CA ALA A 84 25.45 -10.47 4.71
C ALA A 84 25.17 -9.31 5.66
N SER A 85 26.21 -8.76 6.27
CA SER A 85 26.15 -7.52 7.04
C SER A 85 25.99 -6.32 6.13
N LEU A 86 25.27 -5.31 6.61
CA LEU A 86 25.14 -4.03 5.95
C LEU A 86 26.46 -3.26 6.02
N GLN A 87 26.87 -2.70 4.89
CA GLN A 87 27.93 -1.70 4.83
C GLN A 87 27.29 -0.32 4.89
N VAL A 88 27.76 0.51 5.82
CA VAL A 88 27.29 1.91 5.92
C VAL A 88 28.40 2.83 5.41
N VAL A 89 28.06 3.71 4.50
CA VAL A 89 28.97 4.70 3.93
C VAL A 89 28.37 6.09 4.15
N GLU A 90 29.06 6.92 4.92
CA GLU A 90 28.73 8.32 5.13
C GLU A 90 29.64 9.20 4.27
N GLU A 91 29.01 9.99 3.39
CA GLU A 91 29.74 10.95 2.53
C GLU A 91 29.05 12.31 2.58
N ARG A 92 29.63 13.27 3.29
CA ARG A 92 29.08 14.63 3.47
C ARG A 92 27.66 14.59 4.04
N GLN A 93 26.64 14.79 3.17
CA GLN A 93 25.23 14.78 3.53
C GLN A 93 24.51 13.49 3.14
N TYR A 94 25.24 12.52 2.54
CA TYR A 94 24.63 11.28 2.06
C TYR A 94 25.00 10.11 2.95
N ILE A 95 24.01 9.32 3.31
CA ILE A 95 24.19 8.08 4.04
C ILE A 95 23.68 6.94 3.16
N ARG A 96 24.54 5.95 2.92
CA ARG A 96 24.22 4.79 2.09
C ARG A 96 24.35 3.51 2.89
N PHE A 97 23.34 2.69 2.78
CA PHE A 97 23.30 1.33 3.30
C PHE A 97 23.40 0.36 2.14
N ARG A 98 24.39 -0.51 2.17
CA ARG A 98 24.69 -1.46 1.10
C ARG A 98 24.62 -2.89 1.60
N ALA A 99 23.94 -3.74 0.82
CA ALA A 99 23.96 -5.18 0.91
C ALA A 99 24.17 -5.77 -0.50
N PRO A 100 24.49 -7.06 -0.64
CA PRO A 100 24.55 -7.68 -1.95
C PRO A 100 23.28 -7.43 -2.75
N GLY A 101 23.42 -6.85 -3.96
CA GLY A 101 22.30 -6.53 -4.84
C GLY A 101 21.45 -5.31 -4.45
N THR A 102 21.66 -4.71 -3.27
CA THR A 102 20.79 -3.60 -2.79
C THR A 102 21.60 -2.45 -2.23
N GLU A 103 21.23 -1.22 -2.60
CA GLU A 103 21.74 0.01 -2.00
C GLU A 103 20.58 0.99 -1.73
N ILE A 104 20.52 1.53 -0.51
CA ILE A 104 19.56 2.56 -0.12
C ILE A 104 20.34 3.80 0.28
N SER A 105 19.92 4.98 -0.20
CA SER A 105 20.59 6.24 0.05
C SER A 105 19.63 7.28 0.63
N PHE A 106 20.09 7.99 1.64
CA PHE A 106 19.38 9.12 2.26
C PHE A 106 20.21 10.41 2.18
N ASP A 107 19.51 11.53 2.11
CA ASP A 107 20.10 12.86 2.28
C ASP A 107 19.80 13.34 3.72
N SER A 108 20.83 13.46 4.54
CA SER A 108 20.71 13.88 5.95
C SER A 108 20.29 15.33 6.14
N LYS A 109 20.37 16.18 5.09
CA LYS A 109 19.88 17.56 5.16
C LYS A 109 18.39 17.68 4.93
N THR A 110 17.83 16.79 4.12
CA THR A 110 16.39 16.76 3.84
C THR A 110 15.65 15.67 4.62
N GLY A 111 16.38 14.67 5.12
CA GLY A 111 15.82 13.48 5.75
C GLY A 111 15.15 12.51 4.78
N MET A 112 15.29 12.73 3.47
CA MET A 112 14.58 11.99 2.45
C MET A 112 15.40 10.82 1.92
N MET A 113 14.74 9.73 1.58
CA MET A 113 15.32 8.67 0.75
C MET A 113 15.48 9.22 -0.67
N ILE A 114 16.70 9.18 -1.18
CA ILE A 114 17.03 9.73 -2.53
C ILE A 114 17.46 8.66 -3.52
N GLY A 115 17.68 7.44 -3.06
CA GLY A 115 18.10 6.33 -3.90
C GLY A 115 17.69 4.98 -3.33
N LEU A 116 17.21 4.12 -4.21
CA LEU A 116 17.00 2.70 -3.98
C LEU A 116 17.47 1.98 -5.23
N ARG A 117 18.52 1.17 -5.11
CA ARG A 117 18.99 0.31 -6.20
C ARG A 117 18.77 -1.14 -5.80
N TYR A 118 18.25 -1.91 -6.72
CA TYR A 118 18.05 -3.35 -6.57
C TYR A 118 18.55 -4.06 -7.82
N ASP A 119 19.44 -5.03 -7.66
CA ASP A 119 20.09 -5.78 -8.75
C ASP A 119 20.59 -4.87 -9.90
N GLY A 120 21.24 -3.76 -9.51
CA GLY A 120 21.80 -2.79 -10.45
C GLY A 120 20.78 -1.81 -11.06
N GLN A 121 19.48 -2.01 -10.86
CA GLN A 121 18.43 -1.11 -11.34
C GLN A 121 18.12 -0.04 -10.31
N ASN A 122 17.96 1.20 -10.75
CA ASN A 122 17.52 2.30 -9.89
C ASN A 122 15.99 2.31 -9.84
N MET A 123 15.45 2.14 -8.64
CA MET A 123 13.99 2.07 -8.39
C MET A 123 13.37 3.45 -8.13
N ILE A 124 14.21 4.49 -7.90
CA ILE A 124 13.77 5.86 -7.62
C ILE A 124 14.19 6.77 -8.77
N HIS A 125 13.22 7.40 -9.42
CA HIS A 125 13.48 8.37 -10.48
C HIS A 125 13.86 9.73 -9.90
N GLY A 126 14.90 10.37 -10.46
CA GLY A 126 15.26 11.77 -10.17
C GLY A 126 15.60 12.07 -8.71
N GLN A 127 16.04 11.08 -7.92
CA GLN A 127 16.29 11.22 -6.47
C GLN A 127 15.04 11.63 -5.66
N GLN A 128 13.86 11.39 -6.20
CA GLN A 128 12.58 11.70 -5.56
C GLN A 128 12.00 10.42 -4.97
N GLY A 129 12.45 10.06 -3.78
CA GLY A 129 11.92 8.93 -3.02
C GLY A 129 10.55 9.21 -2.41
N PRO A 130 10.06 8.29 -1.59
CA PRO A 130 8.78 8.45 -0.90
C PRO A 130 8.72 9.76 -0.13
N ALA A 131 7.68 10.54 -0.36
CA ALA A 131 7.44 11.81 0.30
C ALA A 131 5.97 11.90 0.74
N LEU A 132 5.73 12.64 1.82
CA LEU A 132 4.37 12.96 2.24
C LEU A 132 3.71 13.83 1.17
N ASN A 133 2.51 13.45 0.75
CA ASN A 133 1.72 14.19 -0.21
C ASN A 133 0.39 14.62 0.41
N TRP A 134 0.11 15.91 0.37
CA TRP A 134 -1.11 16.53 0.91
C TRP A 134 -2.05 16.99 -0.19
N TYR A 135 -1.65 16.82 -1.44
CA TYR A 135 -2.48 17.24 -2.56
C TYR A 135 -3.77 16.40 -2.65
N ARG A 136 -4.89 17.11 -2.74
CA ARG A 136 -6.18 16.55 -3.14
C ARG A 136 -6.90 17.52 -4.06
N SER A 137 -7.62 16.98 -5.02
CA SER A 137 -8.28 17.75 -6.09
C SER A 137 -9.63 18.32 -5.63
N ILE A 138 -9.68 19.01 -4.50
CA ILE A 138 -10.89 19.66 -4.00
C ILE A 138 -10.74 21.18 -4.18
N SER A 139 -11.69 21.81 -4.87
CA SER A 139 -11.67 23.23 -5.21
C SER A 139 -11.66 24.18 -4.00
N ASN A 140 -12.08 23.68 -2.84
CA ASN A 140 -12.17 24.47 -1.60
C ASN A 140 -10.89 24.38 -0.74
N ASP A 141 -9.93 23.56 -1.14
CA ASP A 141 -8.67 23.49 -0.40
C ASP A 141 -7.81 24.71 -0.71
N PRO A 142 -7.16 25.32 0.30
CA PRO A 142 -6.22 26.40 0.10
C PRO A 142 -5.09 25.98 -0.86
N ARG A 143 -4.70 26.87 -1.77
CA ARG A 143 -3.63 26.58 -2.76
C ARG A 143 -2.29 26.29 -2.10
N GLU A 144 -2.05 26.82 -0.91
CA GLU A 144 -0.85 26.61 -0.10
C GLU A 144 -0.66 25.14 0.29
N TRP A 145 -1.72 24.33 0.30
CA TRP A 145 -1.63 22.90 0.58
C TRP A 145 -1.04 22.09 -0.58
N ILE A 146 -0.99 22.67 -1.77
CA ILE A 146 -0.42 22.02 -2.96
C ILE A 146 1.09 21.90 -2.85
N GLN A 147 1.74 22.90 -2.22
CA GLN A 147 3.20 22.94 -2.02
C GLN A 147 3.50 23.28 -0.56
N PRO A 148 3.40 22.35 0.35
CA PRO A 148 3.71 22.60 1.76
C PRO A 148 5.19 22.91 1.94
N VAL A 149 5.50 23.81 2.88
CA VAL A 149 6.88 24.02 3.30
C VAL A 149 7.27 22.87 4.23
N VAL A 150 8.28 22.11 3.82
CA VAL A 150 8.81 20.99 4.56
C VAL A 150 10.15 21.37 5.20
N ALA A 151 10.29 21.19 6.50
CA ALA A 151 11.52 21.44 7.24
C ALA A 151 11.94 20.19 8.01
N LEU A 152 13.19 19.77 7.85
CA LEU A 152 13.77 18.70 8.66
C LEU A 152 14.05 19.23 10.07
N ARG A 153 13.60 18.51 11.09
CA ARG A 153 13.83 18.81 12.51
C ARG A 153 14.81 17.86 13.16
N GLY A 154 14.93 16.67 12.66
CA GLY A 154 15.88 15.66 13.13
C GLY A 154 16.10 14.57 12.08
N PHE A 155 17.32 14.09 12.01
CA PHE A 155 17.70 12.94 11.21
C PHE A 155 18.66 12.08 12.03
N ASP A 156 18.33 10.82 12.18
CA ASP A 156 19.16 9.87 12.91
C ASP A 156 19.09 8.50 12.23
N TRP A 157 20.13 7.70 12.43
CA TRP A 157 20.16 6.33 11.96
C TRP A 157 20.93 5.44 12.94
N LYS A 158 20.57 4.17 12.98
CA LYS A 158 21.18 3.21 13.86
C LYS A 158 21.30 1.86 13.17
N LEU A 159 22.50 1.28 13.22
CA LEU A 159 22.75 -0.10 12.83
C LEU A 159 22.39 -1.02 13.99
N ALA A 160 21.73 -2.14 13.71
CA ALA A 160 21.48 -3.17 14.70
C ALA A 160 22.78 -3.86 15.14
N GLU A 161 22.79 -4.45 16.33
CA GLU A 161 23.99 -5.09 16.90
C GLU A 161 24.51 -6.25 16.04
N ASP A 162 23.63 -6.94 15.33
CA ASP A 162 23.98 -8.02 14.40
C ASP A 162 24.53 -7.52 13.07
N GLY A 163 24.50 -6.21 12.82
CA GLY A 163 24.94 -5.58 11.59
C GLY A 163 24.09 -5.90 10.36
N LYS A 164 22.95 -6.58 10.51
CA LYS A 164 22.13 -7.05 9.39
C LYS A 164 20.96 -6.13 9.03
N SER A 165 20.61 -5.22 9.93
CA SER A 165 19.55 -4.25 9.71
C SER A 165 19.94 -2.85 10.19
N ALA A 166 19.32 -1.83 9.61
CA ALA A 166 19.47 -0.45 10.05
C ALA A 166 18.11 0.22 10.12
N SER A 167 17.94 1.10 11.10
CA SER A 167 16.79 1.99 11.18
C SER A 167 17.23 3.41 10.84
N VAL A 168 16.37 4.12 10.08
CA VAL A 168 16.54 5.54 9.77
C VAL A 168 15.30 6.27 10.23
N GLN A 169 15.49 7.33 10.97
CA GLN A 169 14.42 8.16 11.50
C GLN A 169 14.59 9.60 11.02
N SER A 170 13.57 10.13 10.34
CA SER A 170 13.49 11.52 9.94
C SER A 170 12.30 12.17 10.64
N GLN A 171 12.56 13.27 11.35
CA GLN A 171 11.52 14.08 11.94
C GLN A 171 11.30 15.31 11.06
N ILE A 172 10.12 15.38 10.46
CA ILE A 172 9.79 16.41 9.48
C ILE A 172 8.63 17.26 10.01
N GLU A 173 8.80 18.57 9.97
CA GLU A 173 7.72 19.53 10.20
C GLU A 173 7.15 19.96 8.83
N VAL A 174 5.83 19.86 8.70
CA VAL A 174 5.12 20.29 7.50
C VAL A 174 4.23 21.46 7.86
N LYS A 175 4.45 22.61 7.23
CA LYS A 175 3.60 23.79 7.37
C LYS A 175 2.67 23.87 6.18
N VAL A 176 1.38 23.76 6.44
CA VAL A 176 0.32 23.82 5.45
C VAL A 176 -0.50 25.07 5.72
N GLY A 177 -0.37 26.08 4.86
CA GLY A 177 -1.06 27.35 4.99
C GLY A 177 -0.38 28.33 5.96
N GLN A 178 -0.66 29.64 5.80
CA GLN A 178 -0.37 30.65 6.80
C GLN A 178 -1.62 30.85 7.63
N VAL A 179 -1.52 30.60 8.91
CA VAL A 179 -2.48 31.09 9.90
C VAL A 179 -2.05 32.53 10.20
N ASN A 180 -2.78 33.50 9.65
CA ASN A 180 -2.67 34.90 10.08
C ASN A 180 -3.46 35.10 11.36
#